data_c021ed41c5308c7907085575ae5bdb17
#
_entry.id   c021ed41c5308c7907085575ae5bdb17
#
_cell.length_a   1.000
_cell.length_b   1.000
_cell.length_c   1.000
_cell.angle_alpha   90.00
_cell.angle_beta   90.00
_cell.angle_gamma   90.00
#
_symmetry.space_group_name_H-M   'P 1'
#
loop_
_entity.id
_entity.type
_entity.pdbx_description
1 polymer ?
#
loop_
_entity_poly.entity_id
_entity_poly.type
_entity_poly.pdbx_seq_one_letter_code
_entity_poly.pdbx_strand_id
1 'polypeptide(L)'
;MFVPVLVLLAACGASRIEPGNVAVGTWGGVEAGLLVRADGAHAHIGCTYGDVTGPIPFDADGRFDVAAQWNVSAFPIDRGVFHDARMSGRLGGRSLTFSARLGDTGQVLGPVMVTLGREPTMANCPICRDPKARARATAPRSRDAAASAGTP
;
A
#
# COMPACT_ATOMS: atom_id res chain seq x y z
N MET A 1 -24.02 -40.38 44.73
CA MET A 1 -23.38 -39.04 44.84
C MET A 1 -22.85 -38.71 43.45
N PHE A 2 -23.65 -38.01 42.60
CA PHE A 2 -23.29 -37.67 41.22
C PHE A 2 -22.71 -36.26 41.19
N VAL A 3 -21.46 -36.12 40.76
CA VAL A 3 -20.80 -34.81 40.53
C VAL A 3 -21.05 -34.40 39.08
N PRO A 4 -21.72 -33.28 38.82
CA PRO A 4 -21.87 -32.81 37.46
C PRO A 4 -20.54 -32.20 36.98
N VAL A 5 -19.99 -32.72 35.87
CA VAL A 5 -18.86 -32.13 35.12
C VAL A 5 -19.38 -30.95 34.32
N LEU A 6 -19.00 -29.75 34.74
CA LEU A 6 -19.30 -28.53 34.03
C LEU A 6 -18.28 -28.37 32.85
N VAL A 7 -18.73 -28.64 31.64
CA VAL A 7 -17.92 -28.40 30.42
C VAL A 7 -17.97 -26.91 30.08
N LEU A 8 -16.89 -26.17 30.38
CA LEU A 8 -16.73 -24.81 29.89
C LEU A 8 -16.39 -24.85 28.36
N LEU A 9 -17.36 -24.53 27.54
CA LEU A 9 -17.14 -24.22 26.12
C LEU A 9 -16.46 -22.85 26.02
N ALA A 10 -15.15 -22.84 25.80
CA ALA A 10 -14.42 -21.64 25.42
C ALA A 10 -14.87 -21.20 24.02
N ALA A 11 -15.76 -20.25 23.95
CA ALA A 11 -16.10 -19.56 22.69
C ALA A 11 -14.87 -18.78 22.23
N CYS A 12 -14.15 -19.27 21.22
CA CYS A 12 -13.21 -18.45 20.44
C CYS A 12 -14.00 -17.35 19.75
N GLY A 13 -14.17 -16.21 20.42
CA GLY A 13 -14.77 -15.03 19.86
C GLY A 13 -13.83 -14.49 18.76
N ALA A 14 -14.20 -14.65 17.49
CA ALA A 14 -13.57 -13.90 16.42
C ALA A 14 -13.77 -12.41 16.73
N SER A 15 -12.68 -11.69 16.98
CA SER A 15 -12.72 -10.24 17.20
C SER A 15 -13.29 -9.59 15.95
N ARG A 16 -14.52 -9.12 16.00
CA ARG A 16 -15.13 -8.33 14.94
C ARG A 16 -14.56 -6.92 15.01
N ILE A 17 -14.22 -6.39 13.86
CA ILE A 17 -13.80 -4.99 13.72
C ILE A 17 -15.05 -4.13 13.64
N GLU A 18 -15.10 -3.02 14.35
CA GLU A 18 -16.18 -2.05 14.17
C GLU A 18 -16.11 -1.49 12.73
N PRO A 19 -17.21 -1.54 11.94
CA PRO A 19 -17.25 -0.97 10.59
C PRO A 19 -16.87 0.51 10.60
N GLY A 20 -16.11 0.93 9.61
CA GLY A 20 -15.62 2.29 9.54
C GLY A 20 -14.98 2.61 8.20
N ASN A 21 -14.08 3.57 8.20
CA ASN A 21 -13.28 3.91 7.03
C ASN A 21 -11.81 3.63 7.29
N VAL A 22 -11.09 3.27 6.24
CA VAL A 22 -9.63 3.12 6.29
C VAL A 22 -9.02 4.43 6.77
N ALA A 23 -8.15 4.35 7.78
CA ALA A 23 -7.59 5.50 8.44
C ALA A 23 -6.79 6.40 7.48
N VAL A 24 -6.99 7.71 7.59
CA VAL A 24 -6.22 8.74 6.89
C VAL A 24 -4.74 8.62 7.26
N GLY A 25 -3.87 8.71 6.27
CA GLY A 25 -2.43 8.64 6.45
C GLY A 25 -1.71 7.88 5.35
N THR A 26 -0.40 7.73 5.53
CA THR A 26 0.47 6.97 4.65
C THR A 26 0.50 5.50 5.09
N TRP A 27 0.26 4.62 4.13
CA TRP A 27 0.34 3.17 4.27
C TRP A 27 1.42 2.68 3.30
N GLY A 28 2.49 2.10 3.80
CA GLY A 28 3.62 1.66 3.00
C GLY A 28 3.90 0.18 3.08
N GLY A 29 4.33 -0.38 1.96
CA GLY A 29 4.76 -1.76 1.79
C GLY A 29 5.90 -1.88 0.79
N VAL A 30 6.27 -3.11 0.45
CA VAL A 30 7.24 -3.41 -0.60
C VAL A 30 6.51 -3.37 -1.94
N GLU A 31 7.01 -2.53 -2.86
CA GLU A 31 6.40 -2.26 -4.18
C GLU A 31 4.90 -1.88 -4.08
N ALA A 32 4.51 -1.27 -2.96
CA ALA A 32 3.14 -0.87 -2.70
C ALA A 32 3.06 0.35 -1.78
N GLY A 33 2.08 1.20 -2.04
CA GLY A 33 1.78 2.35 -1.22
C GLY A 33 0.31 2.73 -1.33
N LEU A 34 -0.22 3.34 -0.27
CA LEU A 34 -1.56 3.90 -0.26
C LEU A 34 -1.53 5.17 0.60
N LEU A 35 -1.87 6.30 0.00
CA LEU A 35 -2.05 7.57 0.70
C LEU A 35 -3.55 7.83 0.82
N VAL A 36 -4.09 7.67 2.01
CA VAL A 36 -5.51 7.91 2.32
C VAL A 36 -5.69 9.33 2.81
N ARG A 37 -6.65 10.05 2.24
CA ARG A 37 -7.10 11.39 2.62
C ARG A 37 -8.58 11.36 2.97
N ALA A 38 -9.11 12.45 3.48
CA ALA A 38 -10.53 12.56 3.81
C ALA A 38 -11.44 12.49 2.56
N ASP A 39 -10.94 12.92 1.41
CA ASP A 39 -11.63 13.04 0.13
C ASP A 39 -11.29 11.94 -0.87
N GLY A 40 -10.42 11.01 -0.53
CA GLY A 40 -10.03 9.92 -1.41
C GLY A 40 -8.74 9.24 -1.03
N ALA A 41 -8.22 8.43 -1.96
CA ALA A 41 -6.94 7.76 -1.78
C ALA A 41 -6.18 7.64 -3.09
N HIS A 42 -4.85 7.69 -2.99
CA HIS A 42 -3.91 7.43 -4.08
C HIS A 42 -3.12 6.16 -3.76
N ALA A 43 -3.16 5.18 -4.64
CA ALA A 43 -2.58 3.85 -4.43
C ALA A 43 -1.55 3.50 -5.49
N HIS A 44 -0.50 2.79 -5.09
CA HIS A 44 0.50 2.20 -5.98
C HIS A 44 0.58 0.69 -5.80
N ILE A 45 0.67 -0.04 -6.92
CA ILE A 45 1.05 -1.46 -6.99
C ILE A 45 2.13 -1.58 -8.07
N GLY A 46 3.38 -1.79 -7.66
CA GLY A 46 4.52 -1.72 -8.56
C GLY A 46 4.61 -0.35 -9.25
N CYS A 47 4.86 -0.33 -10.56
CA CYS A 47 4.90 0.88 -11.37
C CYS A 47 3.52 1.31 -11.92
N THR A 48 2.43 0.84 -11.33
CA THR A 48 1.08 1.26 -11.65
C THR A 48 0.49 2.09 -10.51
N TYR A 49 -0.50 2.90 -10.77
CA TYR A 49 -1.17 3.66 -9.73
C TYR A 49 -2.65 3.87 -10.03
N GLY A 50 -3.40 4.18 -8.99
CA GLY A 50 -4.81 4.47 -9.10
C GLY A 50 -5.32 5.39 -8.03
N ASP A 51 -6.49 5.96 -8.29
CA ASP A 51 -7.17 6.91 -7.43
C ASP A 51 -8.57 6.41 -7.06
N VAL A 52 -8.92 6.58 -5.79
CA VAL A 52 -10.24 6.34 -5.23
C VAL A 52 -10.81 7.68 -4.81
N THR A 53 -12.05 7.99 -5.22
CA THR A 53 -12.76 9.18 -4.78
C THR A 53 -13.61 8.86 -3.55
N GLY A 54 -13.49 9.68 -2.52
CA GLY A 54 -14.19 9.51 -1.25
C GLY A 54 -13.50 8.53 -0.29
N PRO A 55 -14.10 8.35 0.89
CA PRO A 55 -13.58 7.44 1.90
C PRO A 55 -13.61 5.98 1.44
N ILE A 56 -12.79 5.13 2.03
CA ILE A 56 -12.77 3.69 1.78
C ILE A 56 -13.48 3.00 2.96
N PRO A 57 -14.79 2.71 2.86
CA PRO A 57 -15.52 2.02 3.92
C PRO A 57 -15.16 0.54 3.96
N PHE A 58 -15.10 -0.02 5.17
CA PHE A 58 -14.93 -1.45 5.40
C PHE A 58 -16.04 -2.01 6.32
N ASP A 59 -16.32 -3.29 6.14
CA ASP A 59 -17.31 -4.03 6.93
C ASP A 59 -16.75 -4.60 8.25
N ALA A 60 -17.59 -5.31 9.03
CA ALA A 60 -17.21 -5.94 10.29
C ALA A 60 -16.13 -7.04 10.17
N ASP A 61 -15.88 -7.54 8.95
CA ASP A 61 -14.78 -8.46 8.64
C ASP A 61 -13.52 -7.72 8.16
N GLY A 62 -13.56 -6.38 8.14
CA GLY A 62 -12.50 -5.52 7.62
C GLY A 62 -12.40 -5.49 6.09
N ARG A 63 -13.39 -6.03 5.36
CA ARG A 63 -13.38 -6.08 3.90
C ARG A 63 -13.88 -4.78 3.31
N PHE A 64 -13.27 -4.38 2.21
CA PHE A 64 -13.73 -3.25 1.40
C PHE A 64 -13.69 -3.59 -0.08
N ASP A 65 -14.50 -2.90 -0.86
CA ASP A 65 -14.55 -2.96 -2.31
C ASP A 65 -15.10 -1.64 -2.85
N VAL A 66 -14.23 -0.84 -3.46
CA VAL A 66 -14.53 0.52 -3.91
C VAL A 66 -14.17 0.72 -5.38
N ALA A 67 -14.91 1.63 -6.04
CA ALA A 67 -14.57 2.06 -7.38
C ALA A 67 -13.25 2.83 -7.38
N ALA A 68 -12.45 2.64 -8.41
CA ALA A 68 -11.18 3.30 -8.61
C ALA A 68 -10.94 3.60 -10.10
N GLN A 69 -10.04 4.52 -10.38
CA GLN A 69 -9.45 4.74 -11.70
C GLN A 69 -8.00 4.27 -11.64
N TRP A 70 -7.54 3.46 -12.59
CA TRP A 70 -6.22 2.84 -12.51
C TRP A 70 -5.42 3.02 -13.78
N ASN A 71 -4.16 3.48 -13.65
CA ASN A 71 -3.21 3.63 -14.74
C ASN A 71 -2.17 2.52 -14.70
N VAL A 72 -2.17 1.65 -15.70
CA VAL A 72 -1.20 0.54 -15.87
C VAL A 72 -0.05 0.89 -16.81
N SER A 73 -0.12 2.06 -17.47
CA SER A 73 0.87 2.54 -18.46
C SER A 73 1.75 3.67 -17.92
N ALA A 74 1.90 3.75 -16.59
CA ALA A 74 2.68 4.81 -15.94
C ALA A 74 4.19 4.70 -16.17
N PHE A 75 4.69 3.55 -16.62
CA PHE A 75 6.11 3.31 -16.88
C PHE A 75 6.34 2.65 -18.25
N PRO A 76 7.40 3.00 -18.99
CA PRO A 76 8.46 3.99 -18.71
C PRO A 76 8.02 5.45 -18.95
N ILE A 77 6.90 5.68 -19.62
CA ILE A 77 6.33 7.00 -19.91
C ILE A 77 4.86 6.96 -19.49
N ASP A 78 4.50 7.83 -18.56
CA ASP A 78 3.10 8.01 -18.17
C ASP A 78 2.32 8.67 -19.32
N ARG A 79 1.32 7.96 -19.83
CA ARG A 79 0.44 8.43 -20.90
C ARG A 79 -0.89 8.98 -20.38
N GLY A 80 -1.10 8.96 -19.06
CA GLY A 80 -2.33 9.42 -18.43
C GLY A 80 -3.58 8.62 -18.81
N VAL A 81 -3.42 7.35 -19.21
CA VAL A 81 -4.54 6.49 -19.57
C VAL A 81 -5.03 5.76 -18.33
N PHE A 82 -6.25 6.07 -17.93
CA PHE A 82 -6.91 5.44 -16.80
C PHE A 82 -7.99 4.46 -17.26
N HIS A 83 -8.11 3.35 -16.54
CA HIS A 83 -9.13 2.33 -16.70
C HIS A 83 -10.04 2.34 -15.48
N ASP A 84 -11.35 2.15 -15.70
CA ASP A 84 -12.26 1.84 -14.59
C ASP A 84 -11.76 0.59 -13.87
N ALA A 85 -11.72 0.64 -12.55
CA ALA A 85 -11.22 -0.45 -11.74
C ALA A 85 -12.03 -0.61 -10.44
N ARG A 86 -11.88 -1.78 -9.82
CA ARG A 86 -12.33 -2.03 -8.44
C ARG A 86 -11.11 -2.28 -7.57
N MET A 87 -10.95 -1.49 -6.53
CA MET A 87 -9.96 -1.74 -5.49
C MET A 87 -10.64 -2.46 -4.33
N SER A 88 -10.20 -3.67 -4.04
CA SER A 88 -10.78 -4.50 -2.98
C SER A 88 -9.70 -5.07 -2.08
N GLY A 89 -10.06 -5.33 -0.82
CA GLY A 89 -9.07 -5.84 0.12
C GLY A 89 -9.63 -6.07 1.52
N ARG A 90 -8.70 -6.18 2.47
CA ARG A 90 -9.03 -6.43 3.87
C ARG A 90 -8.09 -5.67 4.81
N LEU A 91 -8.69 -4.98 5.77
CA LEU A 91 -8.01 -4.35 6.89
C LEU A 91 -7.86 -5.36 8.04
N GLY A 92 -6.67 -5.45 8.62
CA GLY A 92 -6.36 -6.24 9.80
C GLY A 92 -5.48 -5.44 10.76
N GLY A 93 -6.08 -4.76 11.74
CA GLY A 93 -5.36 -3.85 12.63
C GLY A 93 -4.69 -2.69 11.87
N ARG A 94 -3.36 -2.63 11.89
CA ARG A 94 -2.58 -1.61 11.19
C ARG A 94 -2.11 -2.04 9.80
N SER A 95 -2.47 -3.23 9.35
CA SER A 95 -2.11 -3.76 8.04
C SER A 95 -3.33 -3.84 7.13
N LEU A 96 -3.13 -3.55 5.87
CA LEU A 96 -4.15 -3.59 4.84
C LEU A 96 -3.60 -4.36 3.64
N THR A 97 -4.34 -5.37 3.21
CA THR A 97 -4.03 -6.10 1.98
C THR A 97 -5.04 -5.70 0.92
N PHE A 98 -4.58 -5.35 -0.28
CA PHE A 98 -5.47 -4.95 -1.36
C PHE A 98 -4.98 -5.37 -2.74
N SER A 99 -5.93 -5.40 -3.67
CA SER A 99 -5.74 -5.65 -5.11
C SER A 99 -6.57 -4.65 -5.91
N ALA A 100 -6.18 -4.41 -7.14
CA ALA A 100 -6.99 -3.67 -8.12
C ALA A 100 -7.34 -4.59 -9.29
N ARG A 101 -8.62 -4.61 -9.69
CA ARG A 101 -9.10 -5.32 -10.88
C ARG A 101 -9.59 -4.31 -11.90
N LEU A 102 -9.02 -4.34 -13.12
CA LEU A 102 -9.45 -3.50 -14.24
C LEU A 102 -10.80 -4.00 -14.79
N GLY A 103 -11.69 -3.06 -15.07
CA GLY A 103 -13.06 -3.38 -15.53
C GLY A 103 -13.10 -3.86 -16.97
N ASP A 104 -12.27 -3.32 -17.83
CA ASP A 104 -12.23 -3.60 -19.27
C ASP A 104 -11.50 -4.90 -19.61
N THR A 105 -10.36 -5.16 -19.00
CA THR A 105 -9.52 -6.33 -19.28
C THR A 105 -9.69 -7.46 -18.29
N GLY A 106 -10.24 -7.17 -17.10
CA GLY A 106 -10.29 -8.11 -15.99
C GLY A 106 -8.92 -8.38 -15.34
N GLN A 107 -7.86 -7.67 -15.76
CA GLN A 107 -6.52 -7.81 -15.18
C GLN A 107 -6.56 -7.51 -13.67
N VAL A 108 -5.88 -8.35 -12.89
CA VAL A 108 -5.74 -8.18 -11.44
C VAL A 108 -4.30 -7.80 -11.11
N LEU A 109 -4.15 -6.70 -10.38
CA LEU A 109 -2.90 -6.22 -9.83
C LEU A 109 -2.87 -6.52 -8.33
N GLY A 110 -1.74 -6.97 -7.82
CA GLY A 110 -1.64 -7.42 -6.42
C GLY A 110 -2.00 -8.91 -6.26
N PRO A 111 -2.35 -9.39 -5.03
CA PRO A 111 -2.49 -8.61 -3.80
C PRO A 111 -1.17 -8.05 -3.28
N VAL A 112 -1.24 -6.89 -2.64
CA VAL A 112 -0.13 -6.27 -1.94
C VAL A 112 -0.53 -5.93 -0.50
N MET A 113 0.46 -5.88 0.39
CA MET A 113 0.26 -5.54 1.80
C MET A 113 0.98 -4.24 2.15
N VAL A 114 0.25 -3.36 2.84
CA VAL A 114 0.75 -2.08 3.33
C VAL A 114 0.44 -1.91 4.82
N THR A 115 1.23 -1.12 5.51
CA THR A 115 1.10 -0.87 6.96
C THR A 115 0.98 0.63 7.22
N LEU A 116 0.04 1.02 8.07
CA LEU A 116 -0.18 2.41 8.46
C LEU A 116 1.05 3.01 9.15
N GLY A 117 1.47 4.19 8.69
CA GLY A 117 2.61 4.93 9.21
C GLY A 117 3.97 4.43 8.71
N ARG A 118 3.98 3.50 7.76
CA ARG A 118 5.19 3.05 7.08
C ARG A 118 5.32 3.75 5.74
N GLU A 119 6.55 4.11 5.35
CA GLU A 119 6.83 4.63 4.00
C GLU A 119 6.88 3.49 2.97
N PRO A 120 6.34 3.71 1.75
CA PRO A 120 6.44 2.74 0.67
C PRO A 120 7.89 2.56 0.20
N THR A 121 8.26 1.33 -0.15
CA THR A 121 9.55 1.02 -0.76
C THR A 121 9.34 0.63 -2.22
N MET A 122 9.62 1.55 -3.15
CA MET A 122 9.39 1.40 -4.60
C MET A 122 10.74 1.21 -5.33
N ALA A 123 11.40 0.07 -5.09
CA ALA A 123 12.76 -0.17 -5.60
C ALA A 123 12.80 -0.34 -7.13
N ASN A 124 11.78 -0.98 -7.69
CA ASN A 124 11.71 -1.34 -9.10
C ASN A 124 11.00 -0.30 -9.98
N CYS A 125 10.42 0.74 -9.36
CA CYS A 125 9.74 1.80 -10.09
C CYS A 125 10.52 3.13 -10.01
N PRO A 126 11.27 3.52 -11.08
CA PRO A 126 12.08 4.74 -11.06
C PRO A 126 11.28 6.03 -10.91
N ILE A 127 10.00 6.03 -11.34
CA ILE A 127 9.13 7.22 -11.24
C ILE A 127 8.72 7.54 -9.79
N CYS A 128 8.76 6.55 -8.90
CA CYS A 128 8.42 6.71 -7.49
C CYS A 128 9.66 7.00 -6.61
N ARG A 129 10.85 7.12 -7.19
CA ARG A 129 12.08 7.43 -6.44
C ARG A 129 12.12 8.92 -6.11
N ASP A 130 12.36 9.24 -4.84
CA ASP A 130 12.59 10.61 -4.39
C ASP A 130 13.76 11.23 -5.19
N PRO A 131 13.56 12.38 -5.88
CA PRO A 131 14.63 13.08 -6.59
C PRO A 131 15.83 13.43 -5.70
N LYS A 132 15.61 13.65 -4.41
CA LYS A 132 16.66 13.92 -3.42
C LYS A 132 17.51 12.69 -3.10
N ALA A 133 16.94 11.48 -3.18
CA ALA A 133 17.68 10.24 -3.02
C ALA A 133 18.66 10.00 -4.18
N ARG A 134 18.29 10.40 -5.41
CA ARG A 134 19.20 10.37 -6.57
C ARG A 134 20.38 11.32 -6.40
N ALA A 135 20.16 12.55 -5.95
CA ALA A 135 21.21 13.52 -5.75
C ALA A 135 22.23 13.07 -4.67
N ARG A 136 21.77 12.35 -3.64
CA ARG A 136 22.64 11.78 -2.61
C ARG A 136 23.45 10.58 -3.10
N ALA A 137 22.89 9.76 -3.98
CA ALA A 137 23.57 8.58 -4.53
C ALA A 137 24.63 8.94 -5.60
N THR A 138 24.49 10.10 -6.25
CA THR A 138 25.44 10.60 -7.26
C THR A 138 26.46 11.57 -6.69
N ALA A 139 26.34 12.02 -5.44
CA ALA A 139 27.35 12.82 -4.78
C ALA A 139 28.65 12.01 -4.60
N PRO A 140 29.82 12.50 -5.07
CA PRO A 140 31.08 11.80 -4.90
C PRO A 140 31.32 11.59 -3.40
N ARG A 141 31.64 10.36 -3.01
CA ARG A 141 32.02 10.04 -1.64
C ARG A 141 33.32 10.79 -1.34
N SER A 142 33.30 11.70 -0.40
CA SER A 142 34.42 12.53 0.05
C SER A 142 35.65 11.76 0.59
N ARG A 143 35.73 10.44 0.38
CA ARG A 143 36.88 9.62 0.75
C ARG A 143 38.01 9.62 -0.27
N ASP A 144 37.72 10.01 -1.53
CA ASP A 144 38.75 10.00 -2.58
C ASP A 144 39.52 11.33 -2.69
N ALA A 145 39.15 12.35 -1.88
CA ALA A 145 39.84 13.64 -1.85
C ALA A 145 41.05 13.67 -0.93
N ALA A 146 41.28 12.65 -0.11
CA ALA A 146 42.36 12.63 0.87
C ALA A 146 43.62 11.87 0.42
N ALA A 147 43.60 11.25 -0.78
CA ALA A 147 44.70 10.39 -1.24
C ALA A 147 45.72 11.09 -2.20
N SER A 148 45.52 12.37 -2.57
CA SER A 148 46.41 13.06 -3.52
C SER A 148 47.23 14.20 -2.93
N ALA A 149 47.33 14.32 -1.61
CA ALA A 149 48.18 15.29 -0.97
C ALA A 149 49.28 14.57 -0.12
N GLY A 150 50.36 14.21 -0.78
CA GLY A 150 51.57 13.72 -0.10
C GLY A 150 52.53 13.03 -1.02
N THR A 151 53.51 13.77 -1.60
CA THR A 151 54.93 13.44 -1.50
C THR A 151 55.78 14.55 -2.12
N PRO A 152 56.85 14.95 -1.45
CA PRO A 152 57.76 16.02 -1.86
C PRO A 152 58.69 15.62 -3.00
#